data_b091ad80c3e9186bb29b92ec4e3912a5
#
_entry.id   b091ad80c3e9186bb29b92ec4e3912a5
#
_cell.length_a   1.000
_cell.length_b   1.000
_cell.length_c   1.000
_cell.angle_alpha   90.00
_cell.angle_beta   90.00
_cell.angle_gamma   90.00
#
_symmetry.space_group_name_H-M   'P 1'
#
loop_
_entity.id
_entity.type
_entity.pdbx_description
1 polymer ?
#
loop_
_entity_poly.entity_id
_entity_poly.type
_entity_poly.pdbx_seq_one_letter_code
_entity_poly.pdbx_strand_id
1 'polypeptide(L)'
;MNSVTSQDNVLSCSVDAYEESLAEPSAAETLTESEATLVIKLGYRGTAFCGFAEQPTQRSVAGDLRRALETVLRREVELTCAGRTDAGVHAQAQYVSLPVYDADLSLSGEKLVRSLTALTDDDISIRQLFRAPQGFSARFDAQARSYRYRICADSARPILGWDHVWWYNGHLDADLMDMAAQALVGEHDFKSFCKAISAEGKPTHRFVESLSVEEIEEAGEKLIAVDITGNAFLHNMVRTIVGTLVEIGRGHRPVEWIDEVLAAKNRIAAGSCAPAQGLTFVNVRYPEGILQPW
;
A
#
# COMPACT_ATOMS: atom_id res chain seq x y z
N MET A 1 -80.12 6.19 -27.74
CA MET A 1 -80.78 4.96 -28.20
C MET A 1 -79.97 3.82 -27.60
N ASN A 2 -80.63 3.07 -26.75
CA ASN A 2 -80.40 1.71 -26.25
C ASN A 2 -79.01 1.38 -25.58
N SER A 3 -78.90 1.38 -24.25
CA SER A 3 -79.44 0.38 -23.27
C SER A 3 -79.29 -1.07 -23.72
N VAL A 4 -78.43 -1.86 -22.98
CA VAL A 4 -78.84 -3.12 -22.39
C VAL A 4 -77.78 -3.55 -21.36
N THR A 5 -78.27 -3.72 -20.18
CA THR A 5 -77.80 -4.45 -18.98
C THR A 5 -77.60 -5.94 -19.22
N SER A 6 -76.71 -6.62 -18.50
CA SER A 6 -77.00 -7.87 -17.77
C SER A 6 -75.73 -8.43 -17.16
N GLN A 7 -75.63 -8.41 -15.90
CA GLN A 7 -75.85 -9.53 -14.92
C GLN A 7 -74.70 -10.51 -14.79
N ASP A 8 -74.11 -10.42 -13.63
CA ASP A 8 -73.67 -11.43 -12.64
C ASP A 8 -73.41 -12.85 -13.11
N ASN A 9 -72.18 -13.27 -12.87
CA ASN A 9 -72.00 -14.63 -12.37
C ASN A 9 -70.82 -14.72 -11.42
N VAL A 10 -71.17 -14.81 -10.14
CA VAL A 10 -70.28 -15.09 -9.03
C VAL A 10 -69.94 -16.56 -9.06
N LEU A 11 -68.70 -16.92 -9.30
CA LEU A 11 -68.15 -18.23 -8.99
C LEU A 11 -67.15 -18.06 -7.85
N SER A 12 -67.62 -18.43 -6.66
CA SER A 12 -66.80 -18.67 -5.48
C SER A 12 -65.81 -19.81 -5.77
N CYS A 13 -64.54 -19.53 -5.77
CA CYS A 13 -63.49 -20.54 -5.66
C CYS A 13 -62.82 -20.37 -4.31
N SER A 14 -63.01 -21.37 -3.48
CA SER A 14 -62.43 -21.54 -2.16
C SER A 14 -60.90 -21.44 -2.27
N VAL A 15 -60.34 -20.51 -1.51
CA VAL A 15 -58.89 -20.39 -1.32
C VAL A 15 -58.52 -21.39 -0.19
N ASP A 16 -58.17 -22.60 -0.59
CA ASP A 16 -57.55 -23.52 0.31
C ASP A 16 -56.13 -23.07 0.60
N ALA A 17 -55.87 -22.92 1.89
CA ALA A 17 -54.63 -22.51 2.46
C ALA A 17 -53.43 -23.36 1.96
N TYR A 18 -52.52 -22.71 1.24
CA TYR A 18 -51.10 -23.11 1.23
C TYR A 18 -50.40 -22.28 2.29
N GLU A 19 -50.32 -22.78 3.49
CA GLU A 19 -49.30 -22.40 4.44
C GLU A 19 -47.98 -22.91 3.92
N GLU A 20 -47.32 -22.09 3.11
CA GLU A 20 -45.91 -22.24 2.82
C GLU A 20 -45.17 -21.95 4.13
N SER A 21 -44.67 -22.99 4.76
CA SER A 21 -43.72 -22.96 5.86
C SER A 21 -42.55 -22.08 5.40
N LEU A 22 -42.57 -20.79 5.78
CA LEU A 22 -41.39 -19.96 5.81
C LEU A 22 -40.44 -20.60 6.82
N ALA A 23 -39.52 -21.42 6.30
CA ALA A 23 -38.36 -21.86 7.07
C ALA A 23 -37.66 -20.56 7.53
N GLU A 24 -37.64 -20.36 8.84
CA GLU A 24 -36.85 -19.30 9.46
C GLU A 24 -35.43 -19.42 8.89
N PRO A 25 -34.76 -18.29 8.52
CA PRO A 25 -33.40 -18.37 8.07
C PRO A 25 -32.58 -19.02 9.19
N SER A 26 -31.94 -20.14 8.84
CA SER A 26 -30.96 -20.84 9.67
C SER A 26 -30.13 -19.80 10.41
N ALA A 27 -30.09 -19.90 11.74
CA ALA A 27 -29.30 -19.01 12.59
C ALA A 27 -27.94 -18.84 11.95
N ALA A 28 -27.62 -17.60 11.52
CA ALA A 28 -26.30 -17.27 11.07
C ALA A 28 -25.37 -17.68 12.21
N GLU A 29 -24.54 -18.70 12.00
CA GLU A 29 -23.53 -19.11 12.96
C GLU A 29 -22.77 -17.84 13.31
N THR A 30 -22.88 -17.38 14.55
CA THR A 30 -22.17 -16.22 15.05
C THR A 30 -20.70 -16.60 15.01
N LEU A 31 -19.99 -16.12 13.99
CA LEU A 31 -18.55 -16.39 13.86
C LEU A 31 -17.86 -15.86 15.10
N THR A 32 -17.22 -16.74 15.87
CA THR A 32 -16.44 -16.35 17.04
C THR A 32 -15.13 -15.78 16.58
N GLU A 33 -14.87 -14.52 16.95
CA GLU A 33 -13.61 -13.85 16.65
C GLU A 33 -12.46 -14.57 17.36
N SER A 34 -11.44 -14.91 16.61
CA SER A 34 -10.26 -15.63 17.12
C SER A 34 -9.36 -14.71 17.94
N GLU A 35 -8.61 -15.29 18.89
CA GLU A 35 -7.51 -14.59 19.59
C GLU A 35 -6.30 -14.28 18.70
N ALA A 36 -6.45 -14.38 17.39
CA ALA A 36 -5.39 -14.16 16.41
C ALA A 36 -5.79 -13.13 15.34
N THR A 37 -4.76 -12.53 14.75
CA THR A 37 -4.85 -11.70 13.56
C THR A 37 -4.01 -12.36 12.45
N LEU A 38 -4.57 -12.49 11.24
CA LEU A 38 -3.79 -12.91 10.06
C LEU A 38 -3.00 -11.70 9.56
N VAL A 39 -1.71 -11.92 9.34
CA VAL A 39 -0.83 -10.93 8.71
C VAL A 39 -0.25 -11.51 7.44
N ILE A 40 -0.42 -10.81 6.34
CA ILE A 40 0.01 -11.20 5.00
C ILE A 40 1.17 -10.30 4.59
N LYS A 41 2.34 -10.90 4.31
CA LYS A 41 3.45 -10.24 3.63
C LYS A 41 3.30 -10.45 2.13
N LEU A 42 3.27 -9.37 1.36
CA LEU A 42 3.11 -9.42 -0.09
C LEU A 42 4.02 -8.44 -0.80
N GLY A 43 4.38 -8.75 -2.04
CA GLY A 43 5.02 -7.84 -2.97
C GLY A 43 4.08 -7.52 -4.14
N TYR A 44 4.29 -6.39 -4.81
CA TYR A 44 3.54 -6.06 -6.02
C TYR A 44 4.30 -5.10 -6.95
N ARG A 45 4.02 -5.23 -8.25
CA ARG A 45 4.39 -4.26 -9.28
C ARG A 45 3.32 -3.16 -9.32
N GLY A 46 3.68 -1.95 -8.90
CA GLY A 46 2.74 -0.84 -8.77
C GLY A 46 2.25 -0.26 -10.10
N THR A 47 2.94 -0.50 -11.22
CA THR A 47 2.62 0.08 -12.54
C THR A 47 1.21 -0.24 -13.03
N ALA A 48 0.66 -1.40 -12.64
CA ALA A 48 -0.69 -1.82 -13.02
C ALA A 48 -1.79 -1.30 -12.08
N PHE A 49 -1.43 -0.57 -11.01
CA PHE A 49 -2.34 -0.16 -9.96
C PHE A 49 -2.43 1.36 -9.81
N CYS A 50 -3.62 1.84 -9.49
CA CYS A 50 -3.87 3.22 -9.08
C CYS A 50 -3.55 3.45 -7.59
N GLY A 51 -2.57 2.71 -7.07
CA GLY A 51 -2.11 2.73 -5.69
C GLY A 51 -2.62 1.54 -4.88
N PHE A 52 -2.27 1.54 -3.59
CA PHE A 52 -2.66 0.47 -2.69
C PHE A 52 -4.14 0.54 -2.30
N ALA A 53 -4.61 1.71 -1.88
CA ALA A 53 -5.96 1.88 -1.33
C ALA A 53 -7.04 1.77 -2.41
N GLU A 54 -8.16 1.14 -2.05
CA GLU A 54 -9.31 1.01 -2.94
C GLU A 54 -9.89 2.35 -3.36
N GLN A 55 -10.30 2.39 -4.62
CA GLN A 55 -11.00 3.50 -5.25
C GLN A 55 -12.17 2.94 -6.09
N PRO A 56 -13.32 3.63 -6.17
CA PRO A 56 -14.55 3.05 -6.72
C PRO A 56 -14.45 2.51 -8.15
N THR A 57 -13.58 3.06 -8.99
CA THR A 57 -13.52 2.74 -10.43
C THR A 57 -12.14 2.33 -10.92
N GLN A 58 -11.19 2.15 -10.01
CA GLN A 58 -9.79 1.90 -10.38
C GLN A 58 -9.24 0.65 -9.72
N ARG A 59 -8.40 -0.07 -10.44
CA ARG A 59 -7.71 -1.24 -9.93
C ARG A 59 -6.72 -0.85 -8.84
N SER A 60 -6.79 -1.49 -7.69
CA SER A 60 -5.92 -1.25 -6.53
C SER A 60 -5.44 -2.56 -5.93
N VAL A 61 -4.28 -2.52 -5.27
CA VAL A 61 -3.72 -3.72 -4.63
C VAL A 61 -4.66 -4.25 -3.53
N ALA A 62 -5.22 -3.36 -2.70
CA ALA A 62 -6.15 -3.76 -1.64
C ALA A 62 -7.43 -4.38 -2.20
N GLY A 63 -7.98 -3.85 -3.31
CA GLY A 63 -9.18 -4.39 -3.94
C GLY A 63 -8.96 -5.79 -4.51
N ASP A 64 -7.83 -6.03 -5.18
CA ASP A 64 -7.50 -7.35 -5.71
C ASP A 64 -7.28 -8.37 -4.58
N LEU A 65 -6.50 -7.98 -3.55
CA LEU A 65 -6.25 -8.84 -2.39
C LEU A 65 -7.53 -9.14 -1.60
N ARG A 66 -8.40 -8.13 -1.39
CA ARG A 66 -9.66 -8.31 -0.68
C ARG A 66 -10.57 -9.30 -1.40
N ARG A 67 -10.78 -9.15 -2.72
CA ARG A 67 -11.58 -10.11 -3.50
C ARG A 67 -11.06 -11.54 -3.39
N ALA A 68 -9.74 -11.72 -3.45
CA ALA A 68 -9.13 -13.04 -3.28
C ALA A 68 -9.39 -13.62 -1.88
N LEU A 69 -9.23 -12.82 -0.84
CA LEU A 69 -9.49 -13.22 0.55
C LEU A 69 -10.96 -13.55 0.80
N GLU A 70 -11.89 -12.70 0.33
CA GLU A 70 -13.34 -12.92 0.49
C GLU A 70 -13.79 -14.20 -0.22
N THR A 71 -13.18 -14.53 -1.37
CA THR A 71 -13.43 -15.79 -2.07
C THR A 71 -12.96 -16.99 -1.26
N VAL A 72 -11.78 -16.94 -0.63
CA VAL A 72 -11.20 -18.04 0.12
C VAL A 72 -11.88 -18.20 1.48
N LEU A 73 -12.10 -17.10 2.20
CA LEU A 73 -12.66 -17.07 3.55
C LEU A 73 -14.19 -17.09 3.55
N ARG A 74 -14.83 -16.88 2.39
CA ARG A 74 -16.29 -16.84 2.19
C ARG A 74 -17.01 -15.83 3.09
N ARG A 75 -16.38 -14.70 3.35
CA ARG A 75 -16.90 -13.60 4.15
C ARG A 75 -16.26 -12.28 3.72
N GLU A 76 -16.89 -11.16 4.08
CA GLU A 76 -16.30 -9.85 3.95
C GLU A 76 -15.07 -9.70 4.86
N VAL A 77 -14.07 -8.95 4.38
CA VAL A 77 -12.85 -8.69 5.13
C VAL A 77 -12.48 -7.21 5.12
N GLU A 78 -11.99 -6.73 6.26
CA GLU A 78 -11.39 -5.40 6.39
C GLU A 78 -9.88 -5.52 6.45
N LEU A 79 -9.19 -4.78 5.57
CA LEU A 79 -7.75 -4.83 5.43
C LEU A 79 -7.10 -3.59 6.02
N THR A 80 -6.11 -3.79 6.89
CA THR A 80 -5.23 -2.73 7.38
C THR A 80 -3.82 -2.94 6.87
N CYS A 81 -3.29 -2.01 6.05
CA CYS A 81 -1.92 -2.09 5.53
C CYS A 81 -0.91 -1.30 6.36
N ALA A 82 0.35 -1.71 6.35
CA ALA A 82 1.45 -1.03 7.06
C ALA A 82 1.68 0.41 6.56
N GLY A 83 1.51 0.64 5.26
CA GLY A 83 1.62 1.95 4.65
C GLY A 83 0.98 1.96 3.26
N ARG A 84 0.16 2.97 2.96
CA ARG A 84 -0.39 3.15 1.61
C ARG A 84 0.72 3.58 0.67
N THR A 85 0.71 3.03 -0.54
CA THR A 85 1.58 3.47 -1.63
C THR A 85 0.76 4.17 -2.71
N ASP A 86 1.36 5.16 -3.36
CA ASP A 86 0.75 5.91 -4.46
C ASP A 86 0.66 5.07 -5.74
N ALA A 87 -0.10 5.54 -6.72
CA ALA A 87 -0.16 4.94 -8.06
C ALA A 87 1.25 4.80 -8.66
N GLY A 88 1.56 3.62 -9.19
CA GLY A 88 2.85 3.31 -9.80
C GLY A 88 3.99 2.96 -8.81
N VAL A 89 3.79 3.07 -7.50
CA VAL A 89 4.78 2.71 -6.49
C VAL A 89 4.75 1.21 -6.23
N HIS A 90 5.91 0.57 -6.21
CA HIS A 90 6.08 -0.87 -6.00
C HIS A 90 6.21 -1.23 -4.52
N ALA A 91 6.06 -2.52 -4.22
CA ALA A 91 6.41 -3.06 -2.91
C ALA A 91 7.08 -4.43 -3.04
N GLN A 92 8.14 -4.61 -2.27
CA GLN A 92 8.79 -5.90 -2.07
C GLN A 92 8.25 -6.62 -0.83
N ALA A 93 7.89 -5.84 0.20
CA ALA A 93 7.38 -6.35 1.47
C ALA A 93 6.35 -5.39 2.11
N GLN A 94 5.16 -5.32 1.52
CA GLN A 94 3.99 -4.74 2.16
C GLN A 94 3.42 -5.74 3.17
N TYR A 95 2.85 -5.24 4.27
CA TYR A 95 2.16 -6.06 5.26
C TYR A 95 0.71 -5.60 5.38
N VAL A 96 -0.19 -6.58 5.44
CA VAL A 96 -1.63 -6.34 5.60
C VAL A 96 -2.12 -7.22 6.73
N SER A 97 -2.87 -6.65 7.67
CA SER A 97 -3.53 -7.40 8.74
C SER A 97 -5.04 -7.41 8.58
N LEU A 98 -5.65 -8.50 9.00
CA LEU A 98 -7.10 -8.66 9.10
C LEU A 98 -7.45 -9.58 10.27
N PRO A 99 -8.60 -9.35 10.97
CA PRO A 99 -9.08 -10.27 12.00
C PRO A 99 -9.47 -11.61 11.36
N VAL A 100 -9.23 -12.70 12.09
CA VAL A 100 -9.64 -14.04 11.68
C VAL A 100 -10.57 -14.65 12.72
N TYR A 101 -11.33 -15.64 12.29
CA TYR A 101 -12.24 -16.42 13.13
C TYR A 101 -11.69 -17.84 13.31
N ASP A 102 -12.18 -18.57 14.30
CA ASP A 102 -11.72 -19.94 14.59
C ASP A 102 -11.80 -20.87 13.38
N ALA A 103 -12.83 -20.70 12.54
CA ALA A 103 -12.96 -21.43 11.29
C ALA A 103 -11.81 -21.19 10.31
N ASP A 104 -11.29 -19.97 10.25
CA ASP A 104 -10.18 -19.58 9.38
C ASP A 104 -8.86 -20.25 9.82
N LEU A 105 -8.69 -20.49 11.13
CA LEU A 105 -7.48 -21.10 11.70
C LEU A 105 -7.29 -22.57 11.28
N SER A 106 -8.34 -23.22 10.79
CA SER A 106 -8.27 -24.59 10.26
C SER A 106 -7.60 -24.65 8.88
N LEU A 107 -7.44 -23.52 8.20
CA LEU A 107 -6.83 -23.45 6.86
C LEU A 107 -5.31 -23.62 6.97
N SER A 108 -4.78 -24.56 6.18
CA SER A 108 -3.32 -24.69 6.02
C SER A 108 -2.74 -23.45 5.37
N GLY A 109 -1.66 -22.90 5.95
CA GLY A 109 -0.96 -21.74 5.40
C GLY A 109 -0.51 -21.92 3.94
N GLU A 110 -0.02 -23.09 3.58
CA GLU A 110 0.37 -23.41 2.21
C GLU A 110 -0.82 -23.40 1.24
N LYS A 111 -1.97 -23.95 1.66
CA LYS A 111 -3.20 -23.91 0.84
C LYS A 111 -3.68 -22.47 0.69
N LEU A 112 -3.63 -21.68 1.75
CA LEU A 112 -4.06 -20.29 1.73
C LEU A 112 -3.17 -19.47 0.80
N VAL A 113 -1.84 -19.58 0.89
CA VAL A 113 -0.89 -18.92 -0.03
C VAL A 113 -1.17 -19.34 -1.48
N ARG A 114 -1.35 -20.63 -1.75
CA ARG A 114 -1.64 -21.14 -3.10
C ARG A 114 -2.95 -20.59 -3.65
N SER A 115 -4.00 -20.56 -2.84
CA SER A 115 -5.31 -20.05 -3.25
C SER A 115 -5.27 -18.56 -3.51
N LEU A 116 -4.64 -17.78 -2.64
CA LEU A 116 -4.50 -16.34 -2.83
C LEU A 116 -3.66 -16.03 -4.08
N THR A 117 -2.56 -16.77 -4.31
CA THR A 117 -1.73 -16.62 -5.52
C THR A 117 -2.51 -16.94 -6.79
N ALA A 118 -3.40 -17.94 -6.76
CA ALA A 118 -4.22 -18.29 -7.92
C ALA A 118 -5.37 -17.30 -8.20
N LEU A 119 -5.78 -16.53 -7.18
CA LEU A 119 -6.89 -15.57 -7.27
C LEU A 119 -6.43 -14.12 -7.46
N THR A 120 -5.14 -13.85 -7.29
CA THR A 120 -4.52 -12.56 -7.60
C THR A 120 -3.78 -12.64 -8.93
N ASP A 121 -3.66 -11.51 -9.63
CA ASP A 121 -2.88 -11.44 -10.86
C ASP A 121 -1.37 -11.53 -10.60
N ASP A 122 -0.59 -11.75 -11.66
CA ASP A 122 0.87 -11.86 -11.65
C ASP A 122 1.58 -10.60 -11.11
N ASP A 123 0.86 -9.49 -11.00
CA ASP A 123 1.37 -8.25 -10.41
C ASP A 123 1.41 -8.27 -8.87
N ILE A 124 0.78 -9.26 -8.22
CA ILE A 124 0.78 -9.46 -6.77
C ILE A 124 1.42 -10.80 -6.41
N SER A 125 2.34 -10.79 -5.48
CA SER A 125 3.00 -12.00 -4.96
C SER A 125 2.77 -12.13 -3.46
N ILE A 126 2.05 -13.17 -3.04
CA ILE A 126 1.88 -13.52 -1.63
C ILE A 126 3.16 -14.19 -1.14
N ARG A 127 3.89 -13.53 -0.25
CA ARG A 127 5.23 -13.97 0.17
C ARG A 127 5.19 -14.88 1.38
N GLN A 128 4.41 -14.50 2.40
CA GLN A 128 4.37 -15.21 3.67
C GLN A 128 3.12 -14.83 4.45
N LEU A 129 2.64 -15.76 5.27
CA LEU A 129 1.54 -15.56 6.21
C LEU A 129 2.05 -15.71 7.64
N PHE A 130 1.50 -14.88 8.53
CA PHE A 130 1.82 -14.91 9.94
C PHE A 130 0.55 -14.85 10.78
N ARG A 131 0.67 -15.38 11.99
CA ARG A 131 -0.25 -15.12 13.10
C ARG A 131 0.35 -14.02 13.98
N ALA A 132 -0.49 -13.10 14.40
CA ALA A 132 -0.20 -12.10 15.40
C ALA A 132 -1.26 -12.14 16.49
N PRO A 133 -1.04 -11.56 17.67
CA PRO A 133 -2.08 -11.46 18.71
C PRO A 133 -3.34 -10.74 18.19
N GLN A 134 -4.49 -11.04 18.80
CA GLN A 134 -5.73 -10.33 18.50
C GLN A 134 -5.56 -8.81 18.63
N GLY A 135 -6.13 -8.08 17.70
CA GLY A 135 -6.02 -6.62 17.65
C GLY A 135 -4.71 -6.06 17.07
N PHE A 136 -3.77 -6.93 16.68
CA PHE A 136 -2.57 -6.49 15.96
C PHE A 136 -2.94 -5.72 14.69
N SER A 137 -2.28 -4.59 14.50
CA SER A 137 -2.47 -3.72 13.33
C SER A 137 -1.17 -3.59 12.55
N ALA A 138 -1.18 -4.03 11.30
CA ALA A 138 -0.02 -3.84 10.40
C ALA A 138 0.42 -2.39 10.31
N ARG A 139 -0.49 -1.43 10.55
CA ARG A 139 -0.21 0.00 10.49
C ARG A 139 0.34 0.58 11.78
N PHE A 140 -0.32 0.28 12.92
CA PHE A 140 -0.06 0.99 14.18
C PHE A 140 1.03 0.33 15.01
N ASP A 141 1.23 -0.99 14.87
CA ASP A 141 2.29 -1.72 15.55
C ASP A 141 3.63 -1.71 14.79
N ALA A 142 3.64 -1.13 13.59
CA ALA A 142 4.88 -0.97 12.83
C ALA A 142 5.78 0.12 13.44
N GLN A 143 7.00 -0.28 13.80
CA GLN A 143 8.03 0.58 14.39
C GLN A 143 8.75 1.42 13.33
N ALA A 144 9.04 0.82 12.16
CA ALA A 144 9.70 1.51 11.05
C ALA A 144 9.22 0.97 9.70
N ARG A 145 9.36 1.79 8.67
CA ARG A 145 9.14 1.47 7.26
C ARG A 145 10.36 1.86 6.49
N SER A 146 10.77 1.03 5.52
CA SER A 146 11.92 1.29 4.67
C SER A 146 11.50 1.35 3.21
N TYR A 147 12.07 2.31 2.50
CA TYR A 147 11.88 2.50 1.07
C TYR A 147 13.23 2.55 0.38
N ARG A 148 13.28 2.08 -0.85
CA ARG A 148 14.39 2.29 -1.79
C ARG A 148 13.87 2.99 -3.02
N TYR A 149 14.57 4.03 -3.44
CA TYR A 149 14.33 4.70 -4.71
C TYR A 149 15.52 4.46 -5.63
N ARG A 150 15.26 4.06 -6.89
CA ARG A 150 16.29 3.76 -7.88
C ARG A 150 16.28 4.79 -9.00
N ILE A 151 17.48 5.31 -9.33
CA ILE A 151 17.69 6.26 -10.42
C ILE A 151 18.77 5.67 -11.34
N CYS A 152 18.51 5.61 -12.64
CA CYS A 152 19.52 5.38 -13.67
C CYS A 152 19.92 6.72 -14.24
N ALA A 153 21.09 7.24 -13.84
CA ALA A 153 21.64 8.52 -14.29
C ALA A 153 22.59 8.31 -15.47
N ASP A 154 22.08 7.74 -16.56
CA ASP A 154 22.83 7.41 -17.77
C ASP A 154 22.14 7.97 -19.02
N SER A 155 22.90 8.21 -20.07
CA SER A 155 22.40 8.58 -21.39
C SER A 155 21.61 7.45 -22.03
N ALA A 156 21.97 6.19 -21.76
CA ALA A 156 21.26 4.98 -22.18
C ALA A 156 20.11 4.66 -21.23
N ARG A 157 19.01 4.21 -21.78
CA ARG A 157 17.89 3.72 -20.98
C ARG A 157 18.19 2.34 -20.39
N PRO A 158 17.85 2.11 -19.10
CA PRO A 158 17.94 0.77 -18.55
C PRO A 158 16.98 -0.18 -19.29
N ILE A 159 17.43 -1.41 -19.56
CA ILE A 159 16.62 -2.42 -20.26
C ILE A 159 15.94 -3.35 -19.25
N LEU A 160 16.72 -3.92 -18.32
CA LEU A 160 16.18 -4.80 -17.28
C LEU A 160 15.70 -3.95 -16.10
N GLY A 161 14.44 -4.19 -15.67
CA GLY A 161 13.87 -3.45 -14.56
C GLY A 161 13.53 -1.99 -14.86
N TRP A 162 13.41 -1.61 -16.13
CA TRP A 162 13.10 -0.24 -16.55
C TRP A 162 11.84 0.34 -15.89
N ASP A 163 10.89 -0.49 -15.52
CA ASP A 163 9.64 -0.14 -14.85
C ASP A 163 9.78 0.03 -13.32
N HIS A 164 10.98 -0.25 -12.76
CA HIS A 164 11.31 -0.11 -11.34
C HIS A 164 12.39 0.96 -11.08
N VAL A 165 12.75 1.72 -12.11
CA VAL A 165 13.84 2.69 -12.09
C VAL A 165 13.35 4.02 -12.69
N TRP A 166 13.75 5.13 -12.12
CA TRP A 166 13.64 6.41 -12.78
C TRP A 166 14.83 6.61 -13.72
N TRP A 167 14.62 6.54 -15.02
CA TRP A 167 15.64 6.95 -15.97
C TRP A 167 15.76 8.48 -15.98
N TYR A 168 16.89 8.97 -15.53
CA TYR A 168 17.28 10.37 -15.54
C TYR A 168 18.37 10.56 -16.61
N ASN A 169 18.04 11.24 -17.71
CA ASN A 169 19.00 11.48 -18.78
C ASN A 169 19.93 12.63 -18.38
N GLY A 170 21.02 12.31 -17.68
CA GLY A 170 22.02 13.29 -17.23
C GLY A 170 22.90 12.74 -16.12
N HIS A 171 23.92 13.48 -15.78
CA HIS A 171 24.81 13.14 -14.66
C HIS A 171 24.20 13.59 -13.33
N LEU A 172 24.34 12.75 -12.31
CA LEU A 172 24.04 13.05 -10.92
C LEU A 172 25.25 12.68 -10.06
N ASP A 173 25.63 13.56 -9.17
CA ASP A 173 26.67 13.34 -8.17
C ASP A 173 26.01 12.73 -6.91
N ALA A 174 26.22 11.42 -6.71
CA ALA A 174 25.64 10.70 -5.58
C ALA A 174 26.23 11.15 -4.24
N ASP A 175 27.50 11.57 -4.19
CA ASP A 175 28.15 12.01 -2.96
C ASP A 175 27.53 13.34 -2.48
N LEU A 176 27.28 14.29 -3.39
CA LEU A 176 26.59 15.54 -3.05
C LEU A 176 25.14 15.28 -2.59
N MET A 177 24.45 14.30 -3.21
CA MET A 177 23.13 13.90 -2.78
C MET A 177 23.15 13.28 -1.39
N ASP A 178 24.12 12.42 -1.09
CA ASP A 178 24.26 11.79 0.23
C ASP A 178 24.61 12.83 1.32
N MET A 179 25.56 13.74 1.04
CA MET A 179 25.89 14.81 1.97
C MET A 179 24.64 15.63 2.36
N ALA A 180 23.79 15.99 1.38
CA ALA A 180 22.56 16.71 1.65
C ALA A 180 21.54 15.85 2.39
N ALA A 181 21.46 14.55 2.09
CA ALA A 181 20.53 13.63 2.71
C ALA A 181 20.73 13.51 4.24
N GLN A 182 21.96 13.63 4.71
CA GLN A 182 22.28 13.52 6.15
C GLN A 182 21.57 14.58 7.01
N ALA A 183 21.28 15.78 6.46
CA ALA A 183 20.53 16.81 7.17
C ALA A 183 19.06 16.45 7.45
N LEU A 184 18.53 15.42 6.78
CA LEU A 184 17.16 14.94 6.96
C LEU A 184 17.05 13.78 7.97
N VAL A 185 18.17 13.26 8.47
CA VAL A 185 18.20 12.21 9.50
C VAL A 185 17.82 12.82 10.84
N GLY A 186 16.97 12.13 11.59
CA GLY A 186 16.46 12.60 12.89
C GLY A 186 14.99 13.01 12.84
N GLU A 187 14.55 13.73 13.87
CA GLU A 187 13.17 14.23 13.97
C GLU A 187 13.06 15.64 13.39
N HIS A 188 12.25 15.79 12.34
CA HIS A 188 12.04 17.06 11.65
C HIS A 188 10.57 17.26 11.26
N ASP A 189 10.21 18.53 11.01
CA ASP A 189 8.94 18.90 10.38
C ASP A 189 9.07 18.79 8.85
N PHE A 190 8.63 17.66 8.28
CA PHE A 190 8.69 17.37 6.84
C PHE A 190 7.57 18.03 6.02
N LYS A 191 6.98 19.12 6.48
CA LYS A 191 5.90 19.82 5.77
C LYS A 191 6.28 20.23 4.35
N SER A 192 7.53 20.64 4.11
CA SER A 192 8.05 20.99 2.77
C SER A 192 8.10 19.79 1.82
N PHE A 193 8.17 18.59 2.34
CA PHE A 193 8.32 17.36 1.54
C PHE A 193 7.02 16.59 1.32
N CYS A 194 5.87 17.12 1.70
CA CYS A 194 4.60 16.43 1.52
C CYS A 194 3.62 17.19 0.64
N LYS A 195 2.62 16.48 0.10
CA LYS A 195 1.52 17.10 -0.64
C LYS A 195 0.77 18.07 0.27
N ALA A 196 0.71 19.36 -0.08
CA ALA A 196 0.19 20.42 0.79
C ALA A 196 -1.18 20.12 1.40
N ILE A 197 -2.15 19.69 0.59
CA ILE A 197 -3.51 19.34 1.05
C ILE A 197 -3.51 18.18 2.08
N SER A 198 -2.51 17.31 2.06
CA SER A 198 -2.40 16.18 2.99
C SER A 198 -1.81 16.57 4.33
N ALA A 199 -1.23 17.76 4.44
CA ALA A 199 -0.62 18.32 5.65
C ALA A 199 -1.58 19.19 6.46
N GLU A 200 -2.71 19.63 5.88
CA GLU A 200 -3.66 20.51 6.56
C GLU A 200 -4.25 19.85 7.81
N GLY A 201 -4.07 20.50 8.97
CA GLY A 201 -4.57 20.04 10.25
C GLY A 201 -3.97 18.73 10.78
N LYS A 202 -2.87 18.23 10.17
CA LYS A 202 -2.23 16.98 10.58
C LYS A 202 -0.79 17.20 11.01
N PRO A 203 -0.26 16.40 11.96
CA PRO A 203 1.13 16.44 12.36
C PRO A 203 2.05 16.09 11.19
N THR A 204 3.05 16.95 10.92
CA THR A 204 4.03 16.77 9.84
C THR A 204 5.41 16.37 10.34
N HIS A 205 5.61 16.30 11.65
CA HIS A 205 6.84 15.79 12.26
C HIS A 205 6.98 14.28 12.03
N ARG A 206 8.17 13.86 11.59
CA ARG A 206 8.54 12.45 11.39
C ARG A 206 9.96 12.24 11.86
N PHE A 207 10.25 11.00 12.25
CA PHE A 207 11.60 10.58 12.57
C PHE A 207 12.14 9.73 11.43
N VAL A 208 13.20 10.21 10.77
CA VAL A 208 13.98 9.46 9.80
C VAL A 208 15.16 8.82 10.53
N GLU A 209 15.15 7.50 10.59
CA GLU A 209 16.17 6.71 11.28
C GLU A 209 17.48 6.66 10.49
N SER A 210 17.36 6.52 9.17
CA SER A 210 18.49 6.51 8.24
C SER A 210 18.08 6.99 6.87
N LEU A 211 19.00 7.62 6.16
CA LEU A 211 18.87 8.02 4.77
C LEU A 211 20.26 7.95 4.15
N SER A 212 20.44 7.19 3.09
CA SER A 212 21.71 7.09 2.34
C SER A 212 21.48 7.16 0.84
N VAL A 213 22.48 7.65 0.12
CA VAL A 213 22.51 7.68 -1.34
C VAL A 213 23.81 7.04 -1.81
N GLU A 214 23.70 5.97 -2.58
CA GLU A 214 24.84 5.17 -2.99
C GLU A 214 24.75 4.78 -4.48
N GLU A 215 25.89 4.72 -5.16
CA GLU A 215 25.99 4.06 -6.45
C GLU A 215 25.97 2.55 -6.25
N ILE A 216 25.11 1.87 -6.97
CA ILE A 216 24.97 0.41 -6.94
C ILE A 216 25.00 -0.17 -8.34
N GLU A 217 25.26 -1.47 -8.45
CA GLU A 217 25.05 -2.25 -9.68
C GLU A 217 23.90 -3.24 -9.44
N GLU A 218 22.85 -3.15 -10.23
CA GLU A 218 21.69 -4.05 -10.14
C GLU A 218 21.27 -4.47 -11.55
N ALA A 219 21.15 -5.77 -11.79
CA ALA A 219 20.80 -6.36 -13.09
C ALA A 219 21.72 -5.92 -14.27
N GLY A 220 23.00 -5.60 -14.01
CA GLY A 220 23.95 -5.12 -15.01
C GLY A 220 23.83 -3.63 -15.35
N GLU A 221 23.00 -2.90 -14.64
CA GLU A 221 22.82 -1.45 -14.78
C GLU A 221 23.48 -0.73 -13.60
N LYS A 222 24.13 0.41 -13.88
CA LYS A 222 24.63 1.32 -12.83
C LYS A 222 23.50 2.22 -12.38
N LEU A 223 23.16 2.15 -11.12
CA LEU A 223 22.05 2.90 -10.53
C LEU A 223 22.53 3.71 -9.33
N ILE A 224 21.79 4.77 -9.02
CA ILE A 224 21.87 5.46 -7.72
C ILE A 224 20.68 4.97 -6.91
N ALA A 225 20.95 4.39 -5.74
CA ALA A 225 19.95 3.98 -4.76
C ALA A 225 19.84 5.03 -3.65
N VAL A 226 18.62 5.46 -3.36
CA VAL A 226 18.30 6.27 -2.19
C VAL A 226 17.50 5.39 -1.24
N ASP A 227 18.11 5.00 -0.13
CA ASP A 227 17.50 4.18 0.93
C ASP A 227 17.08 5.05 2.10
N ILE A 228 15.83 4.94 2.51
CA ILE A 228 15.29 5.70 3.64
C ILE A 228 14.48 4.80 4.57
N THR A 229 14.75 4.91 5.87
CA THR A 229 14.00 4.25 6.94
C THR A 229 13.51 5.28 7.94
N GLY A 230 12.25 5.18 8.35
CA GLY A 230 11.66 6.08 9.33
C GLY A 230 10.41 5.51 10.00
N ASN A 231 9.94 6.17 11.05
CA ASN A 231 8.77 5.72 11.82
C ASN A 231 7.48 5.77 11.01
N ALA A 232 7.33 6.80 10.18
CA ALA A 232 6.20 6.98 9.28
C ALA A 232 6.56 8.00 8.20
N PHE A 233 5.82 7.99 7.08
CA PHE A 233 6.03 8.91 5.97
C PHE A 233 4.73 9.65 5.63
N LEU A 234 4.88 10.90 5.20
CA LEU A 234 3.78 11.71 4.67
C LEU A 234 3.55 11.39 3.19
N HIS A 235 2.39 11.75 2.68
CA HIS A 235 2.05 11.57 1.26
C HIS A 235 3.07 12.26 0.36
N ASN A 236 3.66 11.51 -0.56
CA ASN A 236 4.74 11.92 -1.47
C ASN A 236 6.09 12.27 -0.79
N MET A 237 6.26 12.08 0.52
CA MET A 237 7.45 12.53 1.25
C MET A 237 8.75 12.00 0.64
N VAL A 238 8.89 10.70 0.50
CA VAL A 238 10.11 10.09 -0.04
C VAL A 238 10.40 10.57 -1.46
N ARG A 239 9.39 10.60 -2.32
CA ARG A 239 9.54 11.06 -3.72
C ARG A 239 9.92 12.54 -3.81
N THR A 240 9.43 13.38 -2.90
CA THR A 240 9.80 14.80 -2.84
C THR A 240 11.22 14.98 -2.31
N ILE A 241 11.62 14.19 -1.30
CA ILE A 241 13.03 14.16 -0.84
C ILE A 241 13.95 13.82 -2.01
N VAL A 242 13.68 12.71 -2.72
CA VAL A 242 14.50 12.28 -3.87
C VAL A 242 14.56 13.37 -4.94
N GLY A 243 13.43 13.97 -5.32
CA GLY A 243 13.43 15.03 -6.32
C GLY A 243 14.18 16.30 -5.87
N THR A 244 14.26 16.56 -4.56
CA THR A 244 15.07 17.66 -4.00
C THR A 244 16.55 17.31 -4.04
N LEU A 245 16.93 16.09 -3.66
CA LEU A 245 18.32 15.61 -3.74
C LEU A 245 18.83 15.59 -5.17
N VAL A 246 17.99 15.26 -6.16
CA VAL A 246 18.36 15.31 -7.58
C VAL A 246 18.71 16.75 -8.03
N GLU A 247 18.05 17.80 -7.53
CA GLU A 247 18.42 19.19 -7.84
C GLU A 247 19.82 19.55 -7.32
N ILE A 248 20.24 18.93 -6.22
CA ILE A 248 21.58 19.08 -5.65
C ILE A 248 22.59 18.24 -6.45
N GLY A 249 22.30 16.94 -6.69
CA GLY A 249 23.18 16.04 -7.42
C GLY A 249 23.48 16.47 -8.86
N ARG A 250 22.60 17.24 -9.50
CA ARG A 250 22.84 17.83 -10.83
C ARG A 250 23.56 19.18 -10.80
N GLY A 251 23.96 19.66 -9.61
CA GLY A 251 24.67 20.91 -9.41
C GLY A 251 23.83 22.18 -9.54
N HIS A 252 22.50 22.09 -9.56
CA HIS A 252 21.62 23.26 -9.66
C HIS A 252 21.42 23.96 -8.33
N ARG A 253 21.64 23.26 -7.23
CA ARG A 253 21.50 23.75 -5.86
C ARG A 253 22.71 23.30 -5.04
N PRO A 254 23.17 24.11 -4.10
CA PRO A 254 24.21 23.70 -3.17
C PRO A 254 23.66 22.70 -2.13
N VAL A 255 24.55 21.99 -1.44
CA VAL A 255 24.18 20.98 -0.42
C VAL A 255 23.32 21.60 0.68
N GLU A 256 23.65 22.81 1.13
CA GLU A 256 22.97 23.54 2.21
C GLU A 256 21.52 23.93 1.88
N TRP A 257 21.14 23.90 0.59
CA TRP A 257 19.77 24.18 0.19
C TRP A 257 18.73 23.23 0.85
N ILE A 258 19.13 22.03 1.23
CA ILE A 258 18.24 21.09 1.90
C ILE A 258 17.75 21.63 3.26
N ASP A 259 18.61 22.34 4.01
CA ASP A 259 18.25 22.98 5.28
C ASP A 259 17.28 24.14 5.07
N GLU A 260 17.46 24.93 4.02
CA GLU A 260 16.54 25.99 3.65
C GLU A 260 15.15 25.44 3.32
N VAL A 261 15.10 24.33 2.55
CA VAL A 261 13.85 23.63 2.21
C VAL A 261 13.15 23.11 3.47
N LEU A 262 13.89 22.49 4.38
CA LEU A 262 13.36 21.97 5.63
C LEU A 262 12.77 23.10 6.50
N ALA A 263 13.52 24.20 6.65
CA ALA A 263 13.13 25.36 7.44
C ALA A 263 11.91 26.12 6.86
N ALA A 264 11.74 26.10 5.54
CA ALA A 264 10.68 26.82 4.83
C ALA A 264 9.25 26.31 5.18
N LYS A 265 9.10 25.07 5.59
CA LYS A 265 7.79 24.42 5.87
C LYS A 265 6.75 24.66 4.78
N ASN A 266 7.21 24.72 3.54
CA ASN A 266 6.43 25.02 2.35
C ASN A 266 6.82 24.12 1.19
N ARG A 267 5.84 23.37 0.64
CA ARG A 267 6.05 22.44 -0.49
C ARG A 267 6.72 23.09 -1.72
N ILE A 268 6.46 24.38 -1.95
CA ILE A 268 7.00 25.10 -3.12
C ILE A 268 8.52 25.29 -3.02
N ALA A 269 9.08 25.30 -1.80
CA ALA A 269 10.52 25.44 -1.58
C ALA A 269 11.31 24.18 -1.98
N ALA A 270 10.67 23.01 -1.96
CA ALA A 270 11.31 21.75 -2.29
C ALA A 270 11.32 21.48 -3.80
N GLY A 271 12.16 20.54 -4.23
CA GLY A 271 12.22 20.05 -5.60
C GLY A 271 10.94 19.39 -6.08
N SER A 272 10.90 19.01 -7.35
CA SER A 272 9.77 18.30 -7.94
C SER A 272 9.58 16.92 -7.29
N CYS A 273 8.35 16.40 -7.33
CA CYS A 273 8.10 15.04 -6.87
C CYS A 273 8.66 14.03 -7.89
N ALA A 274 9.60 13.21 -7.49
CA ALA A 274 10.22 12.19 -8.35
C ALA A 274 9.16 11.19 -8.87
N PRO A 275 9.33 10.59 -10.06
CA PRO A 275 8.43 9.61 -10.63
C PRO A 275 8.13 8.43 -9.69
N ALA A 276 6.92 7.88 -9.76
CA ALA A 276 6.48 6.84 -8.83
C ALA A 276 7.22 5.51 -9.03
N GLN A 277 7.51 5.15 -10.29
CA GLN A 277 8.10 3.86 -10.66
C GLN A 277 9.50 3.61 -10.06
N GLY A 278 10.27 4.64 -9.72
CA GLY A 278 11.54 4.45 -9.04
C GLY A 278 11.42 4.01 -7.59
N LEU A 279 10.23 4.18 -6.97
CA LEU A 279 10.02 3.93 -5.54
C LEU A 279 9.52 2.52 -5.27
N THR A 280 10.18 1.85 -4.32
CA THR A 280 9.79 0.54 -3.82
C THR A 280 9.68 0.57 -2.30
N PHE A 281 8.56 0.10 -1.74
CA PHE A 281 8.39 -0.18 -0.32
C PHE A 281 9.08 -1.51 0.01
N VAL A 282 10.20 -1.48 0.72
CA VAL A 282 11.08 -2.66 0.82
C VAL A 282 10.94 -3.43 2.12
N ASN A 283 10.56 -2.79 3.22
CA ASN A 283 10.41 -3.49 4.50
C ASN A 283 9.55 -2.74 5.53
N VAL A 284 9.05 -3.49 6.50
CA VAL A 284 8.42 -2.98 7.72
C VAL A 284 9.04 -3.70 8.91
N ARG A 285 9.43 -2.95 9.94
CA ARG A 285 9.91 -3.52 11.20
C ARG A 285 8.80 -3.50 12.23
N TYR A 286 8.55 -4.66 12.84
CA TYR A 286 7.63 -4.88 13.95
C TYR A 286 8.43 -5.28 15.21
N PRO A 287 7.82 -5.26 16.41
CA PRO A 287 8.40 -5.84 17.60
C PRO A 287 8.82 -7.30 17.37
N GLU A 288 9.99 -7.66 17.91
CA GLU A 288 10.51 -9.03 17.75
C GLU A 288 9.57 -10.06 18.35
N GLY A 289 9.37 -11.17 17.63
CA GLY A 289 8.53 -12.30 18.06
C GLY A 289 7.01 -12.08 17.96
N ILE A 290 6.53 -10.89 17.57
CA ILE A 290 5.08 -10.63 17.48
C ILE A 290 4.43 -11.34 16.28
N LEU A 291 5.18 -11.55 15.21
CA LEU A 291 4.73 -12.27 14.01
C LEU A 291 5.23 -13.71 14.07
N GLN A 292 4.33 -14.65 14.22
CA GLN A 292 4.63 -16.08 14.19
C GLN A 292 4.24 -16.66 12.83
N PRO A 293 5.00 -17.58 12.22
CA PRO A 293 4.58 -18.24 10.98
C PRO A 293 3.17 -18.84 11.14
N TRP A 294 2.38 -18.72 10.06
CA TRP A 294 0.99 -19.24 10.03
C TRP A 294 0.92 -20.77 10.11
#